data_87473625891838f384c23c1dccc53684
#
_entry.id   87473625891838f384c23c1dccc53684
#
_cell.length_a   1.000
_cell.length_b   1.000
_cell.length_c   1.000
_cell.angle_alpha   90.00
_cell.angle_beta   90.00
_cell.angle_gamma   90.00
#
_symmetry.space_group_name_H-M   'P 1'
#
loop_
_entity.id
_entity.type
_entity.pdbx_description
1 polymer ?
#
loop_
_entity_poly.entity_id
_entity_poly.type
_entity_poly.pdbx_seq_one_letter_code
_entity_poly.pdbx_strand_id
1 'polypeptide(L)'
;ECNAIDSDIVELTRQKVSGVEHCINVYDMRYTDTVPQCGMNWPPEVGAMHAYLRREDVKEALHVNTHMHPEAWVECRPNVGSTLRGDSFKAPASGTLLPSILQRCVPVLLYAGDQDLVCPALGIQHLVDQMEWLGQRGMGRAKRAAWTVNHAPIGTWQTARNLTLATLVNASHMAPYDAPYAAHDMLLRFMDVRIPLPSPASPSVSSQVDGKDTRILVPMMPHDFAAPPKAASATSADLAGSLVAWVLIGMALALCLYMRRRLGRQRRESPTWSYEAVAQPEQ
;
A
#
# COMPACT_ATOMS: atom_id res chain seq x y z
N GLU A 1 14.47 -0.43 8.78
CA GLU A 1 13.53 -0.82 9.88
C GLU A 1 12.23 -1.44 9.34
N CYS A 2 11.57 -0.90 8.30
CA CYS A 2 10.33 -1.47 7.76
C CYS A 2 10.52 -2.92 7.26
N ASN A 3 11.56 -3.20 6.48
CA ASN A 3 11.83 -4.57 5.99
C ASN A 3 12.06 -5.61 7.10
N ALA A 4 12.51 -5.19 8.28
CA ALA A 4 12.65 -6.07 9.44
C ALA A 4 11.28 -6.41 10.03
N ILE A 5 10.39 -5.43 10.11
CA ILE A 5 9.02 -5.62 10.64
C ILE A 5 8.24 -6.57 9.74
N ASP A 6 8.31 -6.40 8.42
CA ASP A 6 7.64 -7.28 7.46
C ASP A 6 8.15 -8.72 7.58
N SER A 7 9.47 -8.89 7.71
CA SER A 7 10.09 -10.21 7.92
C SER A 7 9.65 -10.85 9.23
N ASP A 8 9.56 -10.08 10.30
CA ASP A 8 9.12 -10.56 11.62
C ASP A 8 7.64 -10.97 11.57
N ILE A 9 6.78 -10.20 10.91
CA ILE A 9 5.36 -10.53 10.74
C ILE A 9 5.20 -11.82 9.93
N VAL A 10 5.93 -11.96 8.83
CA VAL A 10 5.92 -13.17 8.00
C VAL A 10 6.35 -14.38 8.84
N GLU A 11 7.41 -14.27 9.63
CA GLU A 11 7.90 -15.35 10.48
C GLU A 11 6.90 -15.71 11.59
N LEU A 12 6.33 -14.72 12.26
CA LEU A 12 5.32 -14.92 13.32
C LEU A 12 4.01 -15.53 12.80
N THR A 13 3.72 -15.38 11.52
CA THR A 13 2.50 -15.92 10.90
C THR A 13 2.72 -17.28 10.24
N ARG A 14 3.95 -17.84 10.27
CA ARG A 14 4.23 -19.17 9.75
C ARG A 14 3.42 -20.24 10.46
N GLN A 15 2.77 -21.07 9.67
CA GLN A 15 2.03 -22.20 10.15
C GLN A 15 2.18 -23.39 9.20
N LYS A 16 2.17 -24.60 9.73
CA LYS A 16 2.23 -25.82 8.93
C LYS A 16 0.84 -26.44 8.81
N VAL A 17 0.32 -26.47 7.58
CA VAL A 17 -0.99 -27.05 7.26
C VAL A 17 -0.79 -28.21 6.29
N SER A 18 -1.23 -29.42 6.66
CA SER A 18 -1.08 -30.62 5.85
C SER A 18 0.34 -30.89 5.33
N GLY A 19 1.35 -30.55 6.14
CA GLY A 19 2.77 -30.73 5.79
C GLY A 19 3.40 -29.59 5.00
N VAL A 20 2.62 -28.60 4.54
CA VAL A 20 3.10 -27.42 3.80
C VAL A 20 3.19 -26.23 4.75
N GLU A 21 4.28 -25.48 4.67
CA GLU A 21 4.43 -24.23 5.42
C GLU A 21 3.73 -23.08 4.70
N HIS A 22 2.94 -22.33 5.45
CA HIS A 22 2.23 -21.15 5.02
C HIS A 22 2.67 -19.93 5.83
N CYS A 23 2.50 -18.75 5.24
CA CYS A 23 2.74 -17.44 5.82
C CYS A 23 1.61 -16.49 5.42
N ILE A 24 1.53 -15.33 6.07
CA ILE A 24 0.63 -14.26 5.61
C ILE A 24 1.04 -13.85 4.19
N ASN A 25 0.06 -13.52 3.36
CA ASN A 25 0.32 -12.88 2.08
C ASN A 25 0.59 -11.38 2.34
N VAL A 26 1.82 -10.93 2.08
CA VAL A 26 2.23 -9.55 2.37
C VAL A 26 1.55 -8.51 1.48
N TYR A 27 1.07 -8.90 0.30
CA TYR A 27 0.34 -8.03 -0.60
C TYR A 27 -1.15 -7.94 -0.28
N ASP A 28 -1.70 -8.96 0.41
CA ASP A 28 -3.10 -8.98 0.84
C ASP A 28 -3.26 -9.76 2.14
N MET A 29 -3.39 -9.04 3.25
CA MET A 29 -3.47 -9.61 4.60
C MET A 29 -4.66 -10.56 4.82
N ARG A 30 -5.64 -10.57 3.90
CA ARG A 30 -6.81 -11.46 3.99
C ARG A 30 -6.49 -12.90 3.63
N TYR A 31 -5.32 -13.13 3.02
CA TYR A 31 -4.93 -14.43 2.50
C TYR A 31 -3.64 -14.94 3.11
N THR A 32 -3.42 -16.23 2.93
CA THR A 32 -2.13 -16.88 3.19
C THR A 32 -1.54 -17.37 1.88
N ASP A 33 -0.22 -17.50 1.85
CA ASP A 33 0.52 -18.08 0.73
C ASP A 33 1.51 -19.11 1.26
N THR A 34 2.13 -19.86 0.37
CA THR A 34 3.17 -20.83 0.72
C THR A 34 4.51 -20.15 0.99
N VAL A 35 5.30 -20.73 1.90
CA VAL A 35 6.68 -20.33 2.12
C VAL A 35 7.55 -20.90 0.98
N PRO A 36 8.48 -20.12 0.38
CA PRO A 36 8.93 -18.79 0.76
C PRO A 36 8.21 -17.65 0.01
N GLN A 37 7.18 -17.91 -0.76
CA GLN A 37 6.54 -16.94 -1.65
C GLN A 37 5.88 -15.80 -0.88
N CYS A 38 5.11 -16.11 0.17
CA CYS A 38 4.46 -15.17 1.09
C CYS A 38 3.78 -13.96 0.41
N GLY A 39 3.15 -14.18 -0.73
CA GLY A 39 2.46 -13.17 -1.54
C GLY A 39 2.85 -13.15 -3.01
N MET A 40 3.99 -13.74 -3.39
CA MET A 40 4.45 -13.77 -4.79
C MET A 40 3.61 -14.66 -5.72
N ASN A 41 2.66 -15.44 -5.17
CA ASN A 41 1.66 -16.17 -5.95
C ASN A 41 0.34 -15.38 -6.11
N TRP A 42 0.34 -14.09 -5.76
CA TRP A 42 -0.83 -13.23 -5.82
C TRP A 42 -0.67 -12.16 -6.92
N PRO A 43 -1.70 -11.84 -7.69
CA PRO A 43 -3.03 -12.48 -7.70
C PRO A 43 -2.97 -13.89 -8.32
N PRO A 44 -4.05 -14.70 -8.23
CA PRO A 44 -4.08 -16.07 -8.75
C PRO A 44 -3.70 -16.19 -10.23
N GLU A 45 -3.90 -15.14 -11.03
CA GLU A 45 -3.57 -15.07 -12.45
C GLU A 45 -2.08 -14.83 -12.73
N VAL A 46 -1.24 -14.65 -11.71
CA VAL A 46 0.19 -14.36 -11.89
C VAL A 46 0.89 -15.41 -12.77
N GLY A 47 0.52 -16.68 -12.65
CA GLY A 47 1.05 -17.74 -13.50
C GLY A 47 0.70 -17.56 -15.00
N ALA A 48 -0.53 -17.15 -15.30
CA ALA A 48 -0.97 -16.86 -16.66
C ALA A 48 -0.28 -15.59 -17.19
N MET A 49 -0.09 -14.56 -16.37
CA MET A 49 0.65 -13.35 -16.70
C MET A 49 2.10 -13.67 -17.02
N HIS A 50 2.77 -14.53 -16.24
CA HIS A 50 4.13 -14.98 -16.53
C HIS A 50 4.21 -15.68 -17.89
N ALA A 51 3.27 -16.60 -18.20
CA ALA A 51 3.22 -17.29 -19.48
C ALA A 51 3.00 -16.32 -20.64
N TYR A 52 2.10 -15.35 -20.49
CA TYR A 52 1.82 -14.32 -21.50
C TYR A 52 3.03 -13.42 -21.79
N LEU A 53 3.67 -12.88 -20.74
CA LEU A 53 4.81 -11.96 -20.89
C LEU A 53 6.11 -12.63 -21.38
N ARG A 54 6.13 -13.99 -21.45
CA ARG A 54 7.24 -14.76 -22.01
C ARG A 54 7.10 -15.02 -23.53
N ARG A 55 5.94 -14.73 -24.11
CA ARG A 55 5.69 -14.95 -25.54
C ARG A 55 6.54 -13.99 -26.36
N GLU A 56 7.10 -14.49 -27.47
CA GLU A 56 7.95 -13.68 -28.36
C GLU A 56 7.17 -12.54 -29.01
N ASP A 57 5.95 -12.80 -29.49
CA ASP A 57 5.09 -11.79 -30.08
C ASP A 57 4.73 -10.66 -29.10
N VAL A 58 4.55 -10.97 -27.81
CA VAL A 58 4.31 -9.99 -26.77
C VAL A 58 5.58 -9.17 -26.48
N LYS A 59 6.73 -9.82 -26.37
CA LYS A 59 8.01 -9.13 -26.19
C LYS A 59 8.33 -8.19 -27.36
N GLU A 60 8.07 -8.64 -28.58
CA GLU A 60 8.23 -7.80 -29.78
C GLU A 60 7.30 -6.59 -29.75
N ALA A 61 6.01 -6.79 -29.45
CA ALA A 61 5.02 -5.71 -29.33
C ALA A 61 5.37 -4.70 -28.23
N LEU A 62 5.98 -5.15 -27.14
CA LEU A 62 6.46 -4.31 -26.03
C LEU A 62 7.84 -3.69 -26.29
N HIS A 63 8.46 -3.97 -27.44
CA HIS A 63 9.81 -3.53 -27.80
C HIS A 63 10.89 -3.95 -26.79
N VAL A 64 10.71 -5.11 -26.15
CA VAL A 64 11.71 -5.68 -25.24
C VAL A 64 12.88 -6.20 -26.08
N ASN A 65 14.08 -5.71 -25.79
CA ASN A 65 15.28 -6.17 -26.48
C ASN A 65 15.68 -7.58 -25.99
N THR A 66 15.26 -8.60 -26.74
CA THR A 66 15.51 -10.01 -26.41
C THR A 66 16.97 -10.42 -26.57
N HIS A 67 17.78 -9.68 -27.35
CA HIS A 67 19.23 -9.91 -27.47
C HIS A 67 19.99 -9.47 -26.23
N MET A 68 19.56 -8.37 -25.61
CA MET A 68 20.14 -7.86 -24.38
C MET A 68 19.59 -8.57 -23.13
N HIS A 69 18.35 -9.08 -23.24
CA HIS A 69 17.61 -9.70 -22.13
C HIS A 69 16.97 -11.02 -22.59
N PRO A 70 17.78 -12.06 -22.84
CA PRO A 70 17.27 -13.34 -23.34
C PRO A 70 16.47 -14.11 -22.30
N GLU A 71 16.59 -13.70 -21.00
CA GLU A 71 15.93 -14.40 -19.91
C GLU A 71 14.42 -14.17 -19.96
N ALA A 72 13.70 -15.20 -19.54
CA ALA A 72 12.24 -15.11 -19.39
C ALA A 72 11.85 -14.04 -18.38
N TRP A 73 10.72 -13.38 -18.62
CA TRP A 73 10.16 -12.42 -17.66
C TRP A 73 9.87 -13.10 -16.31
N VAL A 74 10.27 -12.44 -15.23
CA VAL A 74 9.94 -12.79 -13.86
C VAL A 74 9.57 -11.51 -13.10
N GLU A 75 8.62 -11.59 -12.19
CA GLU A 75 8.11 -10.46 -11.44
C GLU A 75 9.19 -9.76 -10.61
N CYS A 76 9.98 -10.53 -9.87
CA CYS A 76 11.09 -10.02 -9.08
C CYS A 76 12.41 -10.67 -9.50
N ARG A 77 13.29 -9.88 -10.08
CA ARG A 77 14.61 -10.35 -10.51
C ARG A 77 15.67 -10.01 -9.47
N PRO A 78 16.31 -11.00 -8.82
CA PRO A 78 17.24 -10.75 -7.72
C PRO A 78 18.39 -9.82 -8.09
N ASN A 79 18.96 -9.95 -9.29
CA ASN A 79 20.08 -9.12 -9.75
C ASN A 79 19.68 -7.64 -9.87
N VAL A 80 18.48 -7.35 -10.38
CA VAL A 80 17.96 -5.97 -10.46
C VAL A 80 17.73 -5.44 -9.04
N GLY A 81 17.06 -6.22 -8.20
CA GLY A 81 16.79 -5.84 -6.81
C GLY A 81 18.07 -5.56 -6.02
N SER A 82 19.11 -6.40 -6.15
CA SER A 82 20.37 -6.20 -5.43
C SER A 82 21.14 -4.95 -5.91
N THR A 83 21.17 -4.71 -7.22
CA THR A 83 21.80 -3.52 -7.80
C THR A 83 21.10 -2.23 -7.36
N LEU A 84 19.80 -2.16 -7.52
CA LEU A 84 19.02 -0.98 -7.14
C LEU A 84 19.02 -0.73 -5.63
N ARG A 85 19.03 -1.78 -4.83
CA ARG A 85 19.04 -1.66 -3.36
C ARG A 85 20.27 -0.93 -2.85
N GLY A 86 21.44 -1.19 -3.43
CA GLY A 86 22.68 -0.50 -3.06
C GLY A 86 22.60 1.01 -3.24
N ASP A 87 21.96 1.48 -4.30
CA ASP A 87 21.78 2.90 -4.59
C ASP A 87 20.60 3.49 -3.80
N SER A 88 19.52 2.73 -3.62
CA SER A 88 18.35 3.17 -2.85
C SER A 88 18.68 3.45 -1.38
N PHE A 89 19.61 2.69 -0.77
CA PHE A 89 20.04 2.96 0.60
C PHE A 89 20.84 4.25 0.76
N LYS A 90 21.45 4.76 -0.31
CA LYS A 90 22.20 6.02 -0.32
C LYS A 90 21.33 7.23 -0.71
N ALA A 91 20.22 6.97 -1.39
CA ALA A 91 19.31 8.02 -1.82
C ALA A 91 18.45 8.52 -0.65
N PRO A 92 18.08 9.82 -0.63
CA PRO A 92 17.07 10.31 0.29
C PRO A 92 15.76 9.54 0.12
N ALA A 93 15.08 9.24 1.21
CA ALA A 93 13.78 8.61 1.14
C ALA A 93 12.81 9.43 0.27
N SER A 94 12.06 8.78 -0.62
CA SER A 94 11.15 9.46 -1.56
C SER A 94 10.15 10.41 -0.86
N GLY A 95 9.73 10.07 0.37
CA GLY A 95 8.90 10.94 1.21
C GLY A 95 9.54 12.31 1.51
N THR A 96 10.86 12.42 1.51
CA THR A 96 11.56 13.70 1.72
C THR A 96 11.51 14.62 0.50
N LEU A 97 11.21 14.07 -0.68
CA LEU A 97 11.08 14.82 -1.94
C LEU A 97 9.69 15.42 -2.11
N LEU A 98 8.66 14.81 -1.51
CA LEU A 98 7.25 15.22 -1.67
C LEU A 98 7.03 16.72 -1.34
N PRO A 99 7.54 17.27 -0.23
CA PRO A 99 7.36 18.68 0.07
C PRO A 99 7.82 19.60 -1.07
N SER A 100 8.98 19.31 -1.67
CA SER A 100 9.54 20.12 -2.76
C SER A 100 8.72 20.04 -4.05
N ILE A 101 8.14 18.88 -4.33
CA ILE A 101 7.24 18.65 -5.47
C ILE A 101 5.94 19.44 -5.28
N LEU A 102 5.34 19.34 -4.10
CA LEU A 102 4.12 20.05 -3.74
C LEU A 102 4.28 21.56 -3.73
N GLN A 103 5.46 22.07 -3.30
CA GLN A 103 5.81 23.50 -3.35
C GLN A 103 5.86 24.03 -4.79
N ARG A 104 6.17 23.17 -5.76
CA ARG A 104 6.15 23.53 -7.20
C ARG A 104 4.75 23.44 -7.81
N CYS A 105 3.72 23.33 -6.98
CA CYS A 105 2.32 23.18 -7.40
C CYS A 105 2.04 21.95 -8.28
N VAL A 106 2.87 20.91 -8.20
CA VAL A 106 2.59 19.63 -8.87
C VAL A 106 1.60 18.85 -8.02
N PRO A 107 0.42 18.51 -8.57
CA PRO A 107 -0.53 17.66 -7.85
C PRO A 107 0.06 16.26 -7.62
N VAL A 108 -0.14 15.73 -6.43
CA VAL A 108 0.31 14.38 -6.04
C VAL A 108 -0.88 13.60 -5.48
N LEU A 109 -1.04 12.37 -5.96
CA LEU A 109 -1.97 11.39 -5.40
C LEU A 109 -1.17 10.30 -4.69
N LEU A 110 -1.40 10.14 -3.39
CA LEU A 110 -0.99 8.97 -2.63
C LEU A 110 -2.22 8.11 -2.39
N TYR A 111 -2.10 6.81 -2.65
CA TYR A 111 -3.20 5.90 -2.37
C TYR A 111 -2.69 4.56 -1.83
N ALA A 112 -3.54 3.86 -1.09
CA ALA A 112 -3.28 2.50 -0.62
C ALA A 112 -4.58 1.72 -0.43
N GLY A 113 -4.51 0.41 -0.58
CA GLY A 113 -5.51 -0.51 -0.07
C GLY A 113 -5.39 -0.66 1.45
N ASP A 114 -6.52 -0.88 2.13
CA ASP A 114 -6.52 -1.07 3.59
C ASP A 114 -6.07 -2.48 4.03
N GLN A 115 -5.89 -3.40 3.05
CA GLN A 115 -5.44 -4.78 3.25
C GLN A 115 -3.96 -4.99 2.83
N ASP A 116 -3.26 -3.92 2.45
CA ASP A 116 -1.86 -3.95 2.04
C ASP A 116 -0.94 -3.95 3.27
N LEU A 117 -0.05 -4.94 3.39
CA LEU A 117 0.96 -4.99 4.45
C LEU A 117 2.29 -4.36 4.00
N VAL A 118 2.65 -4.49 2.72
CA VAL A 118 3.92 -3.97 2.18
C VAL A 118 3.95 -2.44 2.19
N CYS A 119 2.84 -1.81 1.75
CA CYS A 119 2.67 -0.35 1.75
C CYS A 119 1.42 0.04 2.54
N PRO A 120 1.38 -0.20 3.86
CA PRO A 120 0.18 -0.10 4.65
C PRO A 120 -0.40 1.32 4.65
N ALA A 121 -1.71 1.43 4.48
CA ALA A 121 -2.42 2.71 4.46
C ALA A 121 -2.13 3.57 5.70
N LEU A 122 -1.98 2.95 6.88
CA LEU A 122 -1.60 3.64 8.12
C LEU A 122 -0.18 4.20 8.06
N GLY A 123 0.75 3.50 7.41
CA GLY A 123 2.13 3.99 7.21
C GLY A 123 2.17 5.23 6.31
N ILE A 124 1.41 5.21 5.21
CA ILE A 124 1.28 6.36 4.30
C ILE A 124 0.60 7.54 5.03
N GLN A 125 -0.46 7.28 5.78
CA GLN A 125 -1.10 8.31 6.61
C GLN A 125 -0.11 8.92 7.60
N HIS A 126 0.66 8.08 8.31
CA HIS A 126 1.66 8.55 9.27
C HIS A 126 2.74 9.41 8.59
N LEU A 127 3.23 9.00 7.42
CA LEU A 127 4.16 9.80 6.62
C LEU A 127 3.58 11.20 6.35
N VAL A 128 2.35 11.26 5.84
CA VAL A 128 1.67 12.52 5.52
C VAL A 128 1.47 13.39 6.78
N ASP A 129 1.09 12.79 7.90
CA ASP A 129 0.86 13.50 9.17
C ASP A 129 2.15 14.12 9.75
N GLN A 130 3.31 13.52 9.46
CA GLN A 130 4.60 14.04 9.88
C GLN A 130 5.19 15.05 8.90
N MET A 131 4.77 15.03 7.64
CA MET A 131 5.31 15.87 6.58
C MET A 131 4.84 17.31 6.72
N GLU A 132 5.74 18.27 6.48
CA GLU A 132 5.44 19.69 6.42
C GLU A 132 5.63 20.22 5.00
N TRP A 133 4.61 20.90 4.46
CA TRP A 133 4.70 21.56 3.15
C TRP A 133 3.80 22.79 3.11
N LEU A 134 4.22 23.79 2.34
CA LEU A 134 3.51 25.07 2.22
C LEU A 134 3.15 25.68 3.60
N GLY A 135 4.08 25.56 4.56
CA GLY A 135 3.97 26.15 5.89
C GLY A 135 2.98 25.47 6.85
N GLN A 136 2.52 24.27 6.54
CA GLN A 136 1.63 23.51 7.42
C GLN A 136 2.02 22.02 7.48
N ARG A 137 1.89 21.46 8.69
CA ARG A 137 2.12 20.04 8.93
C ARG A 137 0.87 19.21 8.64
N GLY A 138 1.06 18.05 8.01
CA GLY A 138 0.00 17.12 7.68
C GLY A 138 -1.05 17.70 6.75
N MET A 139 -2.24 17.11 6.74
CA MET A 139 -3.37 17.57 5.93
C MET A 139 -4.06 18.82 6.52
N GLY A 140 -3.60 19.32 7.67
CA GLY A 140 -4.17 20.49 8.34
C GLY A 140 -5.64 20.29 8.70
N ARG A 141 -6.51 21.24 8.29
CA ARG A 141 -7.95 21.19 8.54
C ARG A 141 -8.75 20.46 7.43
N ALA A 142 -8.07 19.90 6.44
CA ALA A 142 -8.76 19.20 5.36
C ALA A 142 -9.51 17.98 5.91
N LYS A 143 -10.81 17.93 5.64
CA LYS A 143 -11.66 16.84 6.11
C LYS A 143 -11.38 15.58 5.30
N ARG A 144 -11.28 14.45 5.99
CA ARG A 144 -11.32 13.15 5.34
C ARG A 144 -12.78 12.85 4.98
N ALA A 145 -13.07 12.84 3.69
CA ALA A 145 -14.39 12.64 3.15
C ALA A 145 -14.68 11.16 2.90
N ALA A 146 -15.89 10.71 3.12
CA ALA A 146 -16.35 9.42 2.67
C ALA A 146 -16.43 9.39 1.14
N TRP A 147 -15.96 8.30 0.55
CA TRP A 147 -15.99 8.09 -0.89
C TRP A 147 -16.80 6.83 -1.20
N THR A 148 -17.80 6.98 -2.06
CA THR A 148 -18.78 5.93 -2.37
C THR A 148 -18.92 5.74 -3.87
N VAL A 149 -19.21 4.51 -4.29
CA VAL A 149 -19.64 4.16 -5.65
C VAL A 149 -20.94 3.38 -5.55
N ASN A 150 -21.98 3.78 -6.28
CA ASN A 150 -23.32 3.22 -6.15
C ASN A 150 -23.79 3.15 -4.68
N HIS A 151 -23.55 4.21 -3.92
CA HIS A 151 -23.84 4.31 -2.49
C HIS A 151 -23.07 3.34 -1.58
N ALA A 152 -22.29 2.41 -2.13
CA ALA A 152 -21.41 1.55 -1.35
C ALA A 152 -20.14 2.32 -0.95
N PRO A 153 -19.71 2.25 0.33
CA PRO A 153 -18.45 2.85 0.76
C PRO A 153 -17.27 2.10 0.12
N ILE A 154 -16.44 2.82 -0.62
CA ILE A 154 -15.27 2.26 -1.29
C ILE A 154 -13.97 2.83 -0.76
N GLY A 155 -14.03 3.85 0.09
CA GLY A 155 -12.81 4.42 0.63
C GLY A 155 -13.00 5.77 1.28
N THR A 156 -11.87 6.43 1.47
CA THR A 156 -11.80 7.82 1.94
C THR A 156 -10.97 8.67 0.98
N TRP A 157 -11.31 9.96 0.93
CA TRP A 157 -10.67 10.94 0.08
C TRP A 157 -10.34 12.19 0.88
N GLN A 158 -9.11 12.65 0.83
CA GLN A 158 -8.68 13.85 1.53
C GLN A 158 -7.72 14.64 0.65
N THR A 159 -7.97 15.93 0.45
CA THR A 159 -7.14 16.77 -0.40
C THR A 159 -6.74 18.05 0.33
N ALA A 160 -5.48 18.38 0.32
CA ALA A 160 -4.93 19.62 0.85
C ALA A 160 -3.68 20.04 0.07
N ARG A 161 -3.63 21.31 -0.36
CA ARG A 161 -2.41 21.93 -0.88
C ARG A 161 -1.68 21.04 -1.91
N ASN A 162 -2.39 20.64 -2.97
CA ASN A 162 -1.94 19.78 -4.08
C ASN A 162 -1.64 18.31 -3.72
N LEU A 163 -1.78 17.90 -2.44
CA LEU A 163 -1.71 16.51 -2.06
C LEU A 163 -3.12 15.93 -1.90
N THR A 164 -3.37 14.82 -2.56
CA THR A 164 -4.55 13.99 -2.35
C THR A 164 -4.12 12.66 -1.72
N LEU A 165 -4.81 12.27 -0.66
CA LEU A 165 -4.65 10.96 -0.01
C LEU A 165 -5.95 10.19 -0.14
N ALA A 166 -5.89 9.02 -0.78
CA ALA A 166 -7.02 8.12 -0.95
C ALA A 166 -6.71 6.76 -0.29
N THR A 167 -7.66 6.24 0.48
CA THR A 167 -7.60 4.87 1.00
C THR A 167 -8.74 4.08 0.39
N LEU A 168 -8.44 2.92 -0.19
CA LEU A 168 -9.44 2.02 -0.77
C LEU A 168 -9.77 0.92 0.23
N VAL A 169 -11.07 0.79 0.53
CA VAL A 169 -11.56 -0.24 1.44
C VAL A 169 -11.59 -1.59 0.75
N ASN A 170 -11.20 -2.63 1.47
CA ASN A 170 -11.16 -4.01 1.00
C ASN A 170 -10.28 -4.21 -0.24
N ALA A 171 -9.21 -3.41 -0.35
CA ALA A 171 -8.24 -3.49 -1.42
C ALA A 171 -6.84 -3.82 -0.88
N SER A 172 -6.10 -4.63 -1.63
CA SER A 172 -4.74 -5.06 -1.36
C SER A 172 -3.70 -4.09 -1.90
N HIS A 173 -2.44 -4.53 -1.96
CA HIS A 173 -1.36 -3.85 -2.68
C HIS A 173 -1.70 -3.61 -4.16
N MET A 174 -2.45 -4.52 -4.75
CA MET A 174 -2.95 -4.40 -6.12
C MET A 174 -4.36 -3.78 -6.14
N ALA A 175 -4.53 -2.62 -5.52
CA ALA A 175 -5.82 -1.96 -5.39
C ALA A 175 -6.63 -1.84 -6.70
N PRO A 176 -6.02 -1.59 -7.89
CA PRO A 176 -6.75 -1.62 -9.16
C PRO A 176 -7.31 -3.00 -9.54
N TYR A 177 -6.67 -4.08 -9.11
CA TYR A 177 -7.15 -5.44 -9.30
C TYR A 177 -8.37 -5.74 -8.42
N ASP A 178 -8.28 -5.40 -7.13
CA ASP A 178 -9.35 -5.68 -6.16
C ASP A 178 -10.56 -4.77 -6.33
N ALA A 179 -10.32 -3.50 -6.63
CA ALA A 179 -11.33 -2.46 -6.67
C ALA A 179 -11.24 -1.61 -7.96
N PRO A 180 -11.43 -2.24 -9.15
CA PRO A 180 -11.18 -1.58 -10.43
C PRO A 180 -12.05 -0.33 -10.66
N TYR A 181 -13.32 -0.37 -10.24
CA TYR A 181 -14.21 0.82 -10.33
C TYR A 181 -13.70 1.97 -9.45
N ALA A 182 -13.27 1.66 -8.23
CA ALA A 182 -12.73 2.66 -7.33
C ALA A 182 -11.42 3.24 -7.88
N ALA A 183 -10.51 2.39 -8.35
CA ALA A 183 -9.25 2.81 -8.95
C ALA A 183 -9.46 3.67 -10.20
N HIS A 184 -10.42 3.31 -11.06
CA HIS A 184 -10.79 4.09 -12.23
C HIS A 184 -11.34 5.47 -11.84
N ASP A 185 -12.31 5.53 -10.92
CA ASP A 185 -12.84 6.79 -10.42
C ASP A 185 -11.77 7.66 -9.77
N MET A 186 -10.88 7.02 -8.99
CA MET A 186 -9.75 7.69 -8.33
C MET A 186 -8.89 8.46 -9.33
N LEU A 187 -8.47 7.80 -10.40
CA LEU A 187 -7.66 8.43 -11.44
C LEU A 187 -8.41 9.55 -12.15
N LEU A 188 -9.65 9.31 -12.55
CA LEU A 188 -10.46 10.33 -13.23
C LEU A 188 -10.71 11.56 -12.34
N ARG A 189 -10.95 11.35 -11.04
CA ARG A 189 -11.10 12.44 -10.08
C ARG A 189 -9.81 13.23 -9.90
N PHE A 190 -8.71 12.53 -9.72
CA PHE A 190 -7.41 13.17 -9.53
C PHE A 190 -6.98 14.00 -10.75
N MET A 191 -7.20 13.48 -11.96
CA MET A 191 -6.89 14.15 -13.22
C MET A 191 -7.93 15.19 -13.64
N ASP A 192 -9.05 15.29 -12.90
CA ASP A 192 -10.23 16.08 -13.25
C ASP A 192 -10.81 15.77 -14.66
N VAL A 193 -10.74 14.51 -15.06
CA VAL A 193 -11.28 14.02 -16.32
C VAL A 193 -12.71 13.55 -16.13
N ARG A 194 -13.61 13.96 -17.02
CA ARG A 194 -14.98 13.46 -17.13
C ARG A 194 -15.16 12.76 -18.47
N ILE A 195 -15.46 11.47 -18.40
CA ILE A 195 -15.75 10.68 -19.61
C ILE A 195 -17.24 10.82 -19.88
N PRO A 196 -17.64 11.36 -21.04
CA PRO A 196 -19.05 11.44 -21.39
C PRO A 196 -19.62 10.03 -21.60
N LEU A 197 -20.87 9.82 -21.17
CA LEU A 197 -21.58 8.60 -21.53
C LEU A 197 -21.80 8.55 -23.03
N PRO A 198 -21.66 7.39 -23.66
CA PRO A 198 -21.92 7.20 -25.10
C PRO A 198 -23.37 7.57 -25.48
N SER A 199 -24.32 7.37 -24.57
CA SER A 199 -25.73 7.73 -24.71
C SER A 199 -26.33 7.99 -23.32
N PRO A 200 -27.34 8.84 -23.18
CA PRO A 200 -28.07 9.01 -21.94
C PRO A 200 -28.74 7.74 -21.39
N ALA A 201 -28.99 6.76 -22.25
CA ALA A 201 -29.52 5.45 -21.90
C ALA A 201 -28.41 4.43 -21.57
N SER A 202 -27.13 4.81 -21.67
CA SER A 202 -26.03 3.90 -21.35
C SER A 202 -26.05 3.55 -19.87
N PRO A 203 -25.75 2.30 -19.49
CA PRO A 203 -25.54 1.95 -18.09
C PRO A 203 -24.51 2.89 -17.48
N SER A 204 -24.73 3.29 -16.24
CA SER A 204 -23.85 4.21 -15.54
C SER A 204 -23.76 3.88 -14.06
N VAL A 205 -22.63 4.25 -13.47
CA VAL A 205 -22.30 4.05 -12.08
C VAL A 205 -22.06 5.41 -11.44
N SER A 206 -22.76 5.71 -10.36
CA SER A 206 -22.58 6.97 -9.64
C SER A 206 -21.46 6.86 -8.63
N SER A 207 -20.56 7.83 -8.59
CA SER A 207 -19.52 7.98 -7.59
C SER A 207 -19.63 9.32 -6.88
N GLN A 208 -19.41 9.35 -5.57
CA GLN A 208 -19.54 10.57 -4.75
C GLN A 208 -18.42 10.66 -3.71
N VAL A 209 -17.95 11.88 -3.48
CA VAL A 209 -17.08 12.23 -2.36
C VAL A 209 -17.83 13.23 -1.47
N ASP A 210 -17.95 12.95 -0.17
CA ASP A 210 -18.70 13.71 0.84
C ASP A 210 -20.19 13.94 0.46
N GLY A 211 -20.75 13.06 -0.36
CA GLY A 211 -22.14 13.19 -0.83
C GLY A 211 -22.40 14.37 -1.78
N LYS A 212 -21.37 15.06 -2.24
CA LYS A 212 -21.48 16.33 -3.00
C LYS A 212 -20.87 16.29 -4.39
N ASP A 213 -19.64 15.84 -4.50
CA ASP A 213 -18.96 15.74 -5.78
C ASP A 213 -19.38 14.45 -6.48
N THR A 214 -20.48 14.50 -7.23
CA THR A 214 -21.02 13.37 -7.96
C THR A 214 -20.39 13.28 -9.34
N ARG A 215 -19.88 12.08 -9.66
CA ARG A 215 -19.39 11.72 -11.00
C ARG A 215 -20.16 10.51 -11.51
N ILE A 216 -20.37 10.48 -12.80
CA ILE A 216 -20.97 9.34 -13.48
C ILE A 216 -19.86 8.61 -14.22
N LEU A 217 -19.74 7.32 -13.95
CA LEU A 217 -18.75 6.45 -14.55
C LEU A 217 -19.40 5.53 -15.57
N VAL A 218 -18.68 5.23 -16.64
CA VAL A 218 -19.06 4.16 -17.57
C VAL A 218 -18.81 2.83 -16.86
N PRO A 219 -19.79 1.90 -16.82
CA PRO A 219 -19.58 0.59 -16.25
C PRO A 219 -18.45 -0.14 -16.98
N MET A 220 -17.56 -0.73 -16.23
CA MET A 220 -16.60 -1.69 -16.78
C MET A 220 -17.32 -3.01 -17.03
N MET A 221 -17.03 -3.70 -18.12
CA MET A 221 -17.74 -4.93 -18.46
C MET A 221 -17.34 -6.05 -17.49
N PRO A 222 -18.31 -6.86 -17.00
CA PRO A 222 -18.04 -7.88 -15.95
C PRO A 222 -17.00 -8.94 -16.34
N HIS A 223 -16.75 -9.17 -17.61
CA HIS A 223 -15.77 -10.14 -18.10
C HIS A 223 -14.36 -9.58 -18.13
N ASP A 224 -14.17 -8.28 -17.87
CA ASP A 224 -12.84 -7.67 -17.84
C ASP A 224 -12.14 -7.95 -16.49
N PHE A 225 -12.90 -8.39 -15.47
CA PHE A 225 -12.37 -8.64 -14.13
C PHE A 225 -13.07 -9.84 -13.51
N ALA A 226 -12.36 -10.95 -13.38
CA ALA A 226 -12.82 -12.05 -12.53
C ALA A 226 -12.94 -11.54 -11.10
N ALA A 227 -14.10 -11.69 -10.47
CA ALA A 227 -14.24 -11.36 -9.06
C ALA A 227 -13.23 -12.21 -8.26
N PRO A 228 -12.49 -11.63 -7.31
CA PRO A 228 -11.62 -12.40 -6.46
C PRO A 228 -12.43 -13.50 -5.79
N PRO A 229 -11.86 -14.69 -5.59
CA PRO A 229 -12.57 -15.77 -4.93
C PRO A 229 -13.09 -15.27 -3.58
N LYS A 230 -14.38 -15.48 -3.29
CA LYS A 230 -14.95 -15.11 -2.00
C LYS A 230 -14.09 -15.75 -0.91
N ALA A 231 -13.57 -14.92 -0.02
CA ALA A 231 -12.86 -15.40 1.16
C ALA A 231 -13.69 -16.49 1.82
N ALA A 232 -13.06 -17.65 2.06
CA ALA A 232 -13.72 -18.74 2.78
C ALA A 232 -14.21 -18.16 4.12
N SER A 233 -15.49 -18.30 4.39
CA SER A 233 -16.08 -17.83 5.65
C SER A 233 -15.34 -18.51 6.79
N ALA A 234 -14.70 -17.70 7.65
CA ALA A 234 -14.05 -18.20 8.85
C ALA A 234 -15.05 -19.07 9.64
N THR A 235 -14.66 -20.30 9.92
CA THR A 235 -15.47 -21.19 10.74
C THR A 235 -15.43 -20.75 12.20
N SER A 236 -16.42 -21.14 12.99
CA SER A 236 -16.48 -20.76 14.43
C SER A 236 -15.26 -21.18 15.26
N ALA A 237 -14.44 -22.11 14.76
CA ALA A 237 -13.15 -22.47 15.36
C ALA A 237 -12.09 -21.35 15.20
N ASP A 238 -12.16 -20.55 14.11
CA ASP A 238 -11.22 -19.47 13.84
C ASP A 238 -11.46 -18.26 14.77
N LEU A 239 -12.71 -18.06 15.23
CA LEU A 239 -13.04 -16.97 16.17
C LEU A 239 -12.47 -17.20 17.58
N ALA A 240 -12.39 -18.46 18.05
CA ALA A 240 -11.79 -18.77 19.35
C ALA A 240 -10.28 -18.54 19.35
N GLY A 241 -9.59 -18.88 18.24
CA GLY A 241 -8.16 -18.59 18.05
C GLY A 241 -7.89 -17.09 17.98
N SER A 242 -8.78 -16.32 17.36
CA SER A 242 -8.67 -14.86 17.26
C SER A 242 -8.74 -14.17 18.64
N LEU A 243 -9.64 -14.59 19.52
CA LEU A 243 -9.75 -14.00 20.88
C LEU A 243 -8.48 -14.21 21.70
N VAL A 244 -7.88 -15.40 21.63
CA VAL A 244 -6.61 -15.69 22.32
C VAL A 244 -5.48 -14.81 21.77
N ALA A 245 -5.41 -14.61 20.45
CA ALA A 245 -4.43 -13.74 19.83
C ALA A 245 -4.57 -12.29 20.30
N TRP A 246 -5.80 -11.75 20.38
CA TRP A 246 -6.03 -10.38 20.87
C TRP A 246 -5.64 -10.21 22.33
N VAL A 247 -5.88 -11.20 23.20
CA VAL A 247 -5.44 -11.18 24.61
C VAL A 247 -3.92 -11.18 24.70
N LEU A 248 -3.23 -11.98 23.91
CA LEU A 248 -1.76 -12.03 23.88
C LEU A 248 -1.15 -10.72 23.35
N ILE A 249 -1.72 -10.12 22.32
CA ILE A 249 -1.31 -8.80 21.80
C ILE A 249 -1.51 -7.72 22.88
N GLY A 250 -2.63 -7.73 23.58
CA GLY A 250 -2.90 -6.81 24.69
C GLY A 250 -1.88 -6.94 25.83
N MET A 251 -1.51 -8.16 26.21
CA MET A 251 -0.48 -8.42 27.22
C MET A 251 0.92 -7.97 26.74
N ALA A 252 1.28 -8.22 25.49
CA ALA A 252 2.55 -7.78 24.93
C ALA A 252 2.67 -6.26 24.88
N LEU A 253 1.60 -5.55 24.51
CA LEU A 253 1.55 -4.09 24.53
C LEU A 253 1.66 -3.53 25.95
N ALA A 254 0.97 -4.14 26.92
CA ALA A 254 1.07 -3.74 28.34
C ALA A 254 2.49 -3.94 28.89
N LEU A 255 3.15 -5.05 28.54
CA LEU A 255 4.53 -5.34 28.92
C LEU A 255 5.50 -4.33 28.27
N CYS A 256 5.30 -4.00 27.01
CA CYS A 256 6.11 -3.02 26.29
C CYS A 256 5.98 -1.62 26.88
N LEU A 257 4.78 -1.21 27.27
CA LEU A 257 4.53 0.07 27.96
C LEU A 257 5.15 0.07 29.38
N TYR A 258 5.08 -1.03 30.09
CA TYR A 258 5.72 -1.19 31.41
C TYR A 258 7.24 -1.07 31.28
N MET A 259 7.86 -1.76 30.34
CA MET A 259 9.31 -1.71 30.07
C MET A 259 9.75 -0.30 29.66
N ARG A 260 9.01 0.39 28.80
CA ARG A 260 9.26 1.79 28.43
C ARG A 260 9.22 2.73 29.65
N ARG A 261 8.25 2.56 30.54
CA ARG A 261 8.17 3.35 31.78
C ARG A 261 9.34 3.07 32.70
N ARG A 262 9.79 1.83 32.81
CA ARG A 262 10.94 1.43 33.64
C ARG A 262 12.26 1.97 33.10
N LEU A 263 12.50 1.88 31.78
CA LEU A 263 13.67 2.42 31.10
C LEU A 263 13.69 3.95 31.07
N GLY A 264 12.52 4.60 30.97
CA GLY A 264 12.42 6.06 31.03
C GLY A 264 12.73 6.62 32.42
N ARG A 265 12.53 5.84 33.51
CA ARG A 265 12.99 6.22 34.85
C ARG A 265 14.51 6.12 34.98
N GLN A 266 15.15 5.10 34.41
CA GLN A 266 16.61 4.95 34.43
C GLN A 266 17.36 6.01 33.61
N ARG A 267 16.74 6.55 32.51
CA ARG A 267 17.35 7.63 31.71
C ARG A 267 17.30 9.01 32.36
N ARG A 268 16.53 9.22 33.42
CA ARG A 268 16.53 10.49 34.17
C ARG A 268 17.69 10.65 35.13
N GLU A 269 18.51 9.61 35.33
CA GLU A 269 19.64 9.58 36.25
C GLU A 269 21.01 9.57 35.55
N SER A 270 21.09 9.72 34.24
CA SER A 270 22.37 9.83 33.50
C SER A 270 22.71 11.27 33.16
N PRO A 271 23.99 11.69 33.31
CA PRO A 271 24.42 13.09 33.11
C PRO A 271 24.31 13.51 31.64
N THR A 272 23.91 14.74 31.42
CA THR A 272 23.88 15.43 30.12
C THR A 272 25.31 15.61 29.59
N TRP A 273 25.58 15.01 28.42
CA TRP A 273 26.77 15.34 27.61
C TRP A 273 26.42 16.54 26.73
N SER A 274 27.14 17.66 26.92
CA SER A 274 27.08 18.83 26.04
C SER A 274 27.96 18.58 24.81
N TYR A 275 27.42 18.79 23.60
CA TYR A 275 28.20 18.87 22.38
C TYR A 275 28.88 20.24 22.30
N GLU A 276 30.21 20.28 22.43
CA GLU A 276 31.01 21.44 22.00
C GLU A 276 31.23 21.36 20.48
N ALA A 277 30.92 22.48 19.82
CA ALA A 277 31.14 22.65 18.39
C ALA A 277 32.62 22.66 18.08
N VAL A 278 33.10 21.73 17.25
CA VAL A 278 34.45 21.80 16.67
C VAL A 278 34.43 22.77 15.51
N ALA A 279 35.06 23.92 15.70
CA ALA A 279 35.34 24.91 14.63
C ALA A 279 36.33 24.28 13.61
N GLN A 280 36.01 24.38 12.33
CA GLN A 280 36.96 24.08 11.26
C GLN A 280 37.96 25.26 11.10
N PRO A 281 39.26 24.97 10.89
CA PRO A 281 40.18 26.00 10.46
C PRO A 281 40.14 26.21 8.94
N GLU A 282 40.05 27.45 8.53
CA GLU A 282 40.34 27.89 7.15
C GLU A 282 41.79 27.57 6.76
N GLN A 283 42.01 26.94 5.65
CA GLN A 283 43.04 27.24 4.63
C GLN A 283 42.66 26.54 3.30
#